data_10319fe631b2b95d7003480b26b1a348
#
_entry.id   10319fe631b2b95d7003480b26b1a348
#
_cell.length_a   1.000
_cell.length_b   1.000
_cell.length_c   1.000
_cell.angle_alpha   90.00
_cell.angle_beta   90.00
_cell.angle_gamma   90.00
#
_symmetry.space_group_name_H-M   'P 1'
#
loop_
_entity.id
_entity.type
_entity.pdbx_description
1 polymer ?
#
loop_
_entity_poly.entity_id
_entity_poly.type
_entity_poly.pdbx_seq_one_letter_code
_entity_poly.pdbx_strand_id
1 'polypeptide(L)'
;MAYTKKTQLTREQELAQKERDFHDHNLPLLPKIISTLFAAIESIESKGIHYALIGGIAVKELGRPRVTHDIDIFVKPDDANEILEILKENGFETEKRDPFWLYKAWRDDVLVDIIFRSCGDLYFEEEVREHVRRIPYHGKYVNAISPEDFIIIKSAAHQEDNPHHWHDALAVLTQGNLDWEYLLKRARHCPRRVLSLLIYAQSNDIAIPNDLIQKLYKSIFERPSYSPEPHTNPYKLEKIKTTCGLNLEKVPNIYLKGQIMEALTTDERIAEHDISVVVSESEVVVKGEVFTEEQKRAVSEVIHKIVPSLEIRNQVNLRILSPPEGSEAIT
;
A
#
# COMPACT_ATOMS: atom_id res chain seq x y z
N MET A 1 -32.62 -43.26 -3.36
CA MET A 1 -32.04 -41.89 -3.45
C MET A 1 -31.04 -41.75 -2.31
N ALA A 2 -29.75 -41.82 -2.61
CA ALA A 2 -28.71 -41.73 -1.61
C ALA A 2 -28.27 -40.23 -1.54
N TYR A 3 -28.57 -39.60 -0.43
CA TYR A 3 -28.04 -38.26 -0.11
C TYR A 3 -26.56 -38.36 0.25
N THR A 4 -25.69 -37.93 -0.63
CA THR A 4 -24.26 -37.80 -0.35
C THR A 4 -24.11 -36.60 0.63
N LYS A 5 -23.80 -36.89 1.90
CA LYS A 5 -23.40 -35.90 2.88
C LYS A 5 -22.11 -35.23 2.38
N LYS A 6 -22.16 -33.95 1.95
CA LYS A 6 -20.96 -33.11 1.83
C LYS A 6 -20.39 -32.95 3.23
N THR A 7 -19.24 -33.54 3.49
CA THR A 7 -18.48 -33.36 4.71
C THR A 7 -18.02 -31.89 4.74
N GLN A 8 -18.55 -31.10 5.68
CA GLN A 8 -18.03 -29.74 5.92
C GLN A 8 -16.60 -29.85 6.44
N LEU A 9 -15.70 -29.19 5.75
CA LEU A 9 -14.30 -29.07 6.19
C LEU A 9 -14.25 -28.25 7.49
N THR A 10 -13.30 -28.60 8.36
CA THR A 10 -13.02 -27.77 9.53
C THR A 10 -12.39 -26.45 9.07
N ARG A 11 -12.47 -25.42 9.91
CA ARG A 11 -11.89 -24.09 9.62
C ARG A 11 -10.39 -24.17 9.27
N GLU A 12 -9.65 -25.07 9.92
CA GLU A 12 -8.23 -25.34 9.62
C GLU A 12 -8.05 -26.00 8.25
N GLN A 13 -8.94 -26.93 7.88
CA GLN A 13 -8.92 -27.58 6.57
C GLN A 13 -9.30 -26.64 5.45
N GLU A 14 -10.23 -25.69 5.69
CA GLU A 14 -10.57 -24.63 4.73
C GLU A 14 -9.41 -23.64 4.53
N LEU A 15 -8.72 -23.26 5.61
CA LEU A 15 -7.52 -22.42 5.53
C LEU A 15 -6.39 -23.12 4.77
N ALA A 16 -6.10 -24.38 5.11
CA ALA A 16 -5.07 -25.16 4.44
C ALA A 16 -5.41 -25.47 2.96
N GLN A 17 -6.71 -25.53 2.60
CA GLN A 17 -7.14 -25.66 1.22
C GLN A 17 -6.97 -24.34 0.47
N LYS A 18 -7.36 -23.20 1.07
CA LYS A 18 -7.14 -21.86 0.51
C LYS A 18 -5.66 -21.56 0.31
N GLU A 19 -4.81 -21.97 1.24
CA GLU A 19 -3.34 -21.84 1.10
C GLU A 19 -2.79 -22.69 -0.04
N ARG A 20 -3.29 -23.92 -0.23
CA ARG A 20 -2.91 -24.77 -1.36
C ARG A 20 -3.39 -24.21 -2.69
N ASP A 21 -4.67 -23.85 -2.80
CA ASP A 21 -5.24 -23.28 -4.02
C ASP A 21 -4.54 -21.97 -4.41
N PHE A 22 -4.18 -21.17 -3.40
CA PHE A 22 -3.42 -19.93 -3.56
C PHE A 22 -1.97 -20.21 -4.00
N HIS A 23 -1.35 -21.27 -3.49
CA HIS A 23 0.00 -21.68 -3.89
C HIS A 23 0.02 -22.19 -5.33
N ASP A 24 -0.95 -23.00 -5.72
CA ASP A 24 -1.02 -23.62 -7.05
C ASP A 24 -1.25 -22.58 -8.17
N HIS A 25 -2.05 -21.53 -7.92
CA HIS A 25 -2.30 -20.46 -8.90
C HIS A 25 -1.09 -19.54 -9.13
N ASN A 26 -0.16 -19.44 -8.18
CA ASN A 26 0.99 -18.54 -8.24
C ASN A 26 2.34 -19.25 -8.51
N LEU A 27 2.34 -20.57 -8.61
CA LEU A 27 3.53 -21.38 -8.89
C LEU A 27 4.31 -20.95 -10.16
N PRO A 28 3.69 -20.54 -11.27
CA PRO A 28 4.43 -20.14 -12.47
C PRO A 28 5.17 -18.80 -12.35
N LEU A 29 4.69 -17.89 -11.49
CA LEU A 29 5.25 -16.53 -11.37
C LEU A 29 6.45 -16.45 -10.43
N LEU A 30 6.50 -17.27 -9.39
CA LEU A 30 7.54 -17.24 -8.36
C LEU A 30 8.97 -17.41 -8.91
N PRO A 31 9.27 -18.36 -9.82
CA PRO A 31 10.60 -18.48 -10.42
C PRO A 31 11.03 -17.24 -11.21
N LYS A 32 10.08 -16.59 -11.93
CA LYS A 32 10.33 -15.34 -12.65
C LYS A 32 10.65 -14.19 -11.69
N ILE A 33 9.89 -14.06 -10.60
CA ILE A 33 10.15 -13.05 -9.57
C ILE A 33 11.53 -13.24 -8.96
N ILE A 34 11.92 -14.47 -8.61
CA ILE A 34 13.23 -14.78 -8.04
C ILE A 34 14.35 -14.46 -9.02
N SER A 35 14.23 -14.87 -10.28
CA SER A 35 15.25 -14.61 -11.31
C SER A 35 15.40 -13.12 -11.60
N THR A 36 14.29 -12.40 -11.71
CA THR A 36 14.27 -10.95 -11.95
C THR A 36 14.82 -10.18 -10.77
N LEU A 37 14.44 -10.57 -9.53
CA LEU A 37 14.98 -9.99 -8.30
C LEU A 37 16.50 -10.09 -8.27
N PHE A 38 17.05 -11.30 -8.43
CA PHE A 38 18.50 -11.48 -8.37
C PHE A 38 19.23 -10.76 -9.51
N ALA A 39 18.67 -10.74 -10.71
CA ALA A 39 19.25 -9.97 -11.81
C ALA A 39 19.28 -8.46 -11.50
N ALA A 40 18.22 -7.92 -10.90
CA ALA A 40 18.18 -6.51 -10.52
C ALA A 40 19.17 -6.19 -9.41
N ILE A 41 19.17 -6.93 -8.30
CA ILE A 41 20.04 -6.63 -7.15
C ILE A 41 21.52 -6.87 -7.48
N GLU A 42 21.88 -7.93 -8.23
CA GLU A 42 23.25 -8.18 -8.67
C GLU A 42 23.77 -7.06 -9.57
N SER A 43 22.93 -6.54 -10.45
CA SER A 43 23.26 -5.38 -11.28
C SER A 43 23.55 -4.13 -10.44
N ILE A 44 22.71 -3.85 -9.43
CA ILE A 44 22.84 -2.72 -8.51
C ILE A 44 24.09 -2.89 -7.62
N GLU A 45 24.27 -4.06 -7.02
CA GLU A 45 25.41 -4.38 -6.14
C GLU A 45 26.74 -4.33 -6.88
N SER A 46 26.78 -4.70 -8.18
CA SER A 46 28.01 -4.65 -8.99
C SER A 46 28.60 -3.24 -9.13
N LYS A 47 27.79 -2.21 -8.90
CA LYS A 47 28.20 -0.80 -8.91
C LYS A 47 28.43 -0.23 -7.51
N GLY A 48 28.28 -1.06 -6.46
CA GLY A 48 28.44 -0.63 -5.07
C GLY A 48 27.28 0.24 -4.57
N ILE A 49 26.16 0.26 -5.26
CA ILE A 49 24.98 1.03 -4.87
C ILE A 49 24.25 0.30 -3.74
N HIS A 50 23.85 1.06 -2.71
CA HIS A 50 23.10 0.54 -1.57
C HIS A 50 21.60 0.56 -1.83
N TYR A 51 20.93 -0.48 -1.38
CA TYR A 51 19.48 -0.63 -1.50
C TYR A 51 18.91 -1.39 -0.30
N ALA A 52 17.58 -1.33 -0.14
CA ALA A 52 16.83 -2.26 0.68
C ALA A 52 15.55 -2.70 -0.04
N LEU A 53 15.21 -3.98 0.03
CA LEU A 53 13.89 -4.45 -0.36
C LEU A 53 12.86 -3.95 0.65
N ILE A 54 11.73 -3.46 0.14
CA ILE A 54 10.55 -3.10 0.90
C ILE A 54 9.35 -3.89 0.35
N GLY A 55 8.13 -3.64 0.76
CA GLY A 55 6.95 -4.28 0.16
C GLY A 55 6.79 -5.78 0.43
N GLY A 56 6.29 -6.53 -0.56
CA GLY A 56 5.85 -7.91 -0.40
C GLY A 56 6.94 -8.91 -0.05
N ILE A 57 8.13 -8.77 -0.66
CA ILE A 57 9.27 -9.65 -0.39
C ILE A 57 9.80 -9.41 1.03
N ALA A 58 9.95 -8.15 1.43
CA ALA A 58 10.42 -7.81 2.77
C ALA A 58 9.44 -8.30 3.85
N VAL A 59 8.14 -8.07 3.69
CA VAL A 59 7.14 -8.44 4.70
C VAL A 59 7.00 -9.94 4.88
N LYS A 60 7.25 -10.74 3.85
CA LYS A 60 7.28 -12.20 3.95
C LYS A 60 8.33 -12.65 4.97
N GLU A 61 9.52 -12.10 4.88
CA GLU A 61 10.63 -12.43 5.78
C GLU A 61 10.48 -11.74 7.15
N LEU A 62 9.70 -10.67 7.23
CA LEU A 62 9.36 -9.98 8.47
C LEU A 62 8.13 -10.59 9.20
N GLY A 63 7.64 -11.75 8.76
CA GLY A 63 6.64 -12.54 9.51
C GLY A 63 5.23 -12.55 8.94
N ARG A 64 4.99 -11.95 7.75
CA ARG A 64 3.69 -12.07 7.06
C ARG A 64 3.87 -12.65 5.65
N PRO A 65 3.84 -13.97 5.50
CA PRO A 65 3.84 -14.59 4.18
C PRO A 65 2.64 -14.12 3.36
N ARG A 66 2.91 -13.46 2.25
CA ARG A 66 1.90 -13.14 1.22
C ARG A 66 2.53 -13.21 -0.16
N VAL A 67 1.71 -13.49 -1.15
CA VAL A 67 2.17 -13.40 -2.54
C VAL A 67 2.41 -11.93 -2.89
N THR A 68 3.46 -11.69 -3.63
CA THR A 68 3.75 -10.42 -4.29
C THR A 68 3.90 -10.67 -5.79
N HIS A 69 3.55 -9.70 -6.59
CA HIS A 69 3.67 -9.74 -8.04
C HIS A 69 4.71 -8.75 -8.56
N ASP A 70 5.31 -8.00 -7.67
CA ASP A 70 6.25 -6.92 -7.88
C ASP A 70 7.46 -7.03 -6.95
N ILE A 71 8.50 -6.29 -7.29
CA ILE A 71 9.73 -6.18 -6.51
C ILE A 71 9.89 -4.70 -6.17
N ASP A 72 9.85 -4.37 -4.87
CA ASP A 72 10.02 -3.01 -4.40
C ASP A 72 11.44 -2.80 -3.88
N ILE A 73 12.24 -1.96 -4.55
CA ILE A 73 13.61 -1.62 -4.18
C ILE A 73 13.68 -0.17 -3.74
N PHE A 74 14.06 0.05 -2.48
CA PHE A 74 14.21 1.37 -1.88
C PHE A 74 15.67 1.82 -1.96
N VAL A 75 15.92 3.01 -2.53
CA VAL A 75 17.24 3.53 -2.87
C VAL A 75 17.35 5.02 -2.57
N LYS A 76 18.57 5.57 -2.59
CA LYS A 76 18.77 7.03 -2.52
C LYS A 76 18.24 7.71 -3.78
N PRO A 77 17.68 8.92 -3.69
CA PRO A 77 17.24 9.67 -4.86
C PRO A 77 18.34 9.90 -5.89
N ASP A 78 19.56 10.17 -5.43
CA ASP A 78 20.72 10.44 -6.29
C ASP A 78 21.11 9.21 -7.14
N ASP A 79 20.88 8.00 -6.60
CA ASP A 79 21.23 6.74 -7.26
C ASP A 79 20.14 6.27 -8.26
N ALA A 80 18.93 6.80 -8.18
CA ALA A 80 17.78 6.27 -8.92
C ALA A 80 17.95 6.32 -10.44
N ASN A 81 18.55 7.39 -10.98
CA ASN A 81 18.81 7.50 -12.42
C ASN A 81 19.89 6.52 -12.87
N GLU A 82 20.97 6.36 -12.12
CA GLU A 82 22.04 5.42 -12.40
C GLU A 82 21.51 3.98 -12.38
N ILE A 83 20.69 3.63 -11.39
CA ILE A 83 20.04 2.32 -11.30
C ILE A 83 19.20 2.02 -12.55
N LEU A 84 18.42 2.99 -13.04
CA LEU A 84 17.66 2.81 -14.28
C LEU A 84 18.53 2.46 -15.49
N GLU A 85 19.63 3.17 -15.67
CA GLU A 85 20.56 2.91 -16.78
C GLU A 85 21.24 1.54 -16.61
N ILE A 86 21.67 1.19 -15.39
CA ILE A 86 22.24 -0.13 -15.08
C ILE A 86 21.24 -1.25 -15.41
N LEU A 87 19.99 -1.12 -14.99
CA LEU A 87 18.97 -2.13 -15.27
C LEU A 87 18.69 -2.24 -16.78
N LYS A 88 18.66 -1.13 -17.49
CA LYS A 88 18.49 -1.11 -18.94
C LYS A 88 19.63 -1.83 -19.66
N GLU A 89 20.89 -1.58 -19.27
CA GLU A 89 22.08 -2.28 -19.80
C GLU A 89 22.01 -3.80 -19.52
N ASN A 90 21.33 -4.22 -18.47
CA ASN A 90 21.12 -5.62 -18.09
C ASN A 90 19.81 -6.23 -18.60
N GLY A 91 19.19 -5.62 -19.63
CA GLY A 91 18.06 -6.18 -20.35
C GLY A 91 16.71 -5.96 -19.70
N PHE A 92 16.57 -4.98 -18.83
CA PHE A 92 15.26 -4.53 -18.34
C PHE A 92 14.70 -3.45 -19.26
N GLU A 93 13.39 -3.45 -19.45
CA GLU A 93 12.66 -2.29 -19.94
C GLU A 93 12.52 -1.29 -18.80
N THR A 94 12.70 0.02 -19.04
CA THR A 94 12.73 1.03 -17.97
C THR A 94 11.86 2.23 -18.27
N GLU A 95 11.20 2.79 -17.26
CA GLU A 95 10.34 3.97 -17.34
C GLU A 95 10.55 4.88 -16.14
N LYS A 96 10.70 6.19 -16.38
CA LYS A 96 10.63 7.22 -15.33
C LYS A 96 9.15 7.57 -15.08
N ARG A 97 8.48 6.77 -14.27
CA ARG A 97 7.04 6.87 -14.04
C ARG A 97 6.64 8.16 -13.35
N ASP A 98 7.32 8.47 -12.25
CA ASP A 98 7.14 9.70 -11.47
C ASP A 98 8.51 10.22 -11.02
N PRO A 99 8.94 11.41 -11.50
CA PRO A 99 10.28 11.92 -11.21
C PRO A 99 10.51 12.33 -9.76
N PHE A 100 9.46 12.30 -8.92
CA PHE A 100 9.54 12.71 -7.52
C PHE A 100 9.70 11.56 -6.53
N TRP A 101 9.34 10.32 -6.93
CA TRP A 101 9.37 9.22 -5.96
C TRP A 101 9.55 7.80 -6.53
N LEU A 102 9.26 7.54 -7.85
CA LEU A 102 9.15 6.18 -8.39
C LEU A 102 9.62 6.10 -9.85
N TYR A 103 10.56 5.21 -10.10
CA TYR A 103 10.86 4.70 -11.44
C TYR A 103 10.47 3.22 -11.53
N LYS A 104 10.27 2.72 -12.75
CA LYS A 104 9.85 1.36 -13.02
C LYS A 104 10.80 0.65 -13.97
N ALA A 105 10.98 -0.64 -13.74
CA ALA A 105 11.67 -1.52 -14.66
C ALA A 105 10.90 -2.84 -14.82
N TRP A 106 11.03 -3.50 -15.94
CA TRP A 106 10.37 -4.78 -16.21
C TRP A 106 11.34 -5.77 -16.82
N ARG A 107 11.22 -7.01 -16.40
CA ARG A 107 11.90 -8.16 -17.03
C ARG A 107 11.06 -9.41 -16.81
N ASP A 108 10.87 -10.21 -17.87
CA ASP A 108 10.11 -11.49 -17.84
C ASP A 108 8.67 -11.32 -17.28
N ASP A 109 8.00 -10.21 -17.61
CA ASP A 109 6.67 -9.78 -17.11
C ASP A 109 6.65 -9.46 -15.61
N VAL A 110 7.79 -9.33 -14.95
CA VAL A 110 7.89 -8.95 -13.53
C VAL A 110 8.24 -7.47 -13.42
N LEU A 111 7.43 -6.76 -12.65
CA LEU A 111 7.64 -5.34 -12.33
C LEU A 111 8.68 -5.20 -11.21
N VAL A 112 9.60 -4.24 -11.40
CA VAL A 112 10.54 -3.77 -10.40
C VAL A 112 10.30 -2.28 -10.18
N ASP A 113 9.84 -1.92 -9.00
CA ASP A 113 9.64 -0.55 -8.57
C ASP A 113 10.90 -0.02 -7.87
N ILE A 114 11.50 1.02 -8.45
CA ILE A 114 12.64 1.73 -7.89
C ILE A 114 12.10 2.93 -7.14
N ILE A 115 11.98 2.80 -5.83
CA ILE A 115 11.38 3.79 -4.95
C ILE A 115 12.50 4.58 -4.29
N PHE A 116 12.49 5.90 -4.41
CA PHE A 116 13.51 6.77 -3.83
C PHE A 116 12.92 7.83 -2.88
N ARG A 117 11.60 7.86 -2.74
CA ARG A 117 10.87 8.59 -1.70
C ARG A 117 9.63 7.82 -1.34
N SER A 118 9.45 7.52 -0.05
CA SER A 118 8.24 6.87 0.44
C SER A 118 7.30 7.87 1.12
N CYS A 119 6.10 7.44 1.47
CA CYS A 119 5.10 8.26 2.17
C CYS A 119 5.68 8.84 3.48
N GLY A 120 5.33 10.09 3.79
CA GLY A 120 5.85 10.79 4.96
C GLY A 120 7.26 11.38 4.76
N ASP A 121 7.65 11.63 3.50
CA ASP A 121 8.97 12.14 3.14
C ASP A 121 10.12 11.27 3.69
N LEU A 122 9.91 9.96 3.61
CA LEU A 122 10.92 8.97 3.99
C LEU A 122 11.84 8.71 2.81
N TYR A 123 13.14 8.83 3.06
CA TYR A 123 14.21 8.59 2.11
C TYR A 123 15.12 7.48 2.61
N PHE A 124 15.86 6.86 1.69
CA PHE A 124 16.91 5.90 2.02
C PHE A 124 18.17 6.64 2.52
N GLU A 125 18.04 7.18 3.74
CA GLU A 125 19.08 7.92 4.43
C GLU A 125 20.13 6.99 5.07
N GLU A 126 21.23 7.57 5.57
CA GLU A 126 22.27 6.83 6.26
C GLU A 126 21.74 6.01 7.44
N GLU A 127 20.81 6.60 8.21
CA GLU A 127 20.17 5.96 9.34
C GLU A 127 19.39 4.69 8.94
N VAL A 128 18.69 4.70 7.79
CA VAL A 128 18.02 3.52 7.23
C VAL A 128 19.04 2.49 6.79
N ARG A 129 20.09 2.94 6.08
CA ARG A 129 21.16 2.08 5.58
C ARG A 129 21.86 1.30 6.68
N GLU A 130 22.15 1.93 7.82
CA GLU A 130 22.79 1.29 8.97
C GLU A 130 21.93 0.20 9.62
N HIS A 131 20.59 0.27 9.46
CA HIS A 131 19.64 -0.69 10.02
C HIS A 131 19.12 -1.70 9.00
N VAL A 132 19.59 -1.66 7.74
CA VAL A 132 19.27 -2.66 6.72
C VAL A 132 19.69 -4.04 7.22
N ARG A 133 18.78 -5.02 7.07
CA ARG A 133 19.02 -6.41 7.48
C ARG A 133 19.37 -7.26 6.27
N ARG A 134 20.46 -8.00 6.36
CA ARG A 134 20.82 -8.99 5.36
C ARG A 134 20.14 -10.31 5.69
N ILE A 135 19.19 -10.72 4.86
CA ILE A 135 18.33 -11.87 5.09
C ILE A 135 18.57 -12.96 4.04
N PRO A 136 18.42 -14.26 4.38
CA PRO A 136 18.46 -15.33 3.41
C PRO A 136 17.17 -15.33 2.58
N TYR A 137 17.28 -15.45 1.26
CA TYR A 137 16.17 -15.54 0.34
C TYR A 137 16.50 -16.47 -0.82
N HIS A 138 15.79 -17.60 -0.96
CA HIS A 138 15.97 -18.60 -2.03
C HIS A 138 17.46 -18.97 -2.33
N GLY A 139 18.21 -19.26 -1.27
CA GLY A 139 19.63 -19.72 -1.37
C GLY A 139 20.67 -18.61 -1.55
N LYS A 140 20.26 -17.34 -1.63
CA LYS A 140 21.14 -16.17 -1.63
C LYS A 140 20.79 -15.26 -0.45
N TYR A 141 21.54 -14.16 -0.33
CA TYR A 141 21.25 -13.12 0.66
C TYR A 141 20.82 -11.85 -0.06
N VAL A 142 19.83 -11.17 0.50
CA VAL A 142 19.32 -9.88 0.02
C VAL A 142 19.27 -8.87 1.16
N ASN A 143 19.32 -7.60 0.84
CA ASN A 143 19.19 -6.52 1.80
C ASN A 143 17.71 -6.16 1.94
N ALA A 144 17.14 -6.27 3.13
CA ALA A 144 15.77 -5.87 3.44
C ALA A 144 15.75 -4.70 4.42
N ILE A 145 14.72 -3.89 4.33
CA ILE A 145 14.46 -2.81 5.28
C ILE A 145 14.35 -3.37 6.70
N SER A 146 14.71 -2.59 7.71
CA SER A 146 14.47 -2.97 9.10
C SER A 146 12.97 -3.10 9.40
N PRO A 147 12.55 -3.95 10.33
CA PRO A 147 11.14 -4.04 10.72
C PRO A 147 10.62 -2.71 11.27
N GLU A 148 11.45 -1.94 11.95
CA GLU A 148 11.10 -0.64 12.49
C GLU A 148 10.79 0.37 11.37
N ASP A 149 11.68 0.52 10.40
CA ASP A 149 11.46 1.39 9.23
C ASP A 149 10.28 0.90 8.38
N PHE A 150 10.12 -0.43 8.24
CA PHE A 150 8.95 -1.00 7.57
C PHE A 150 7.65 -0.58 8.24
N ILE A 151 7.57 -0.65 9.58
CA ILE A 151 6.40 -0.19 10.36
C ILE A 151 6.15 1.30 10.11
N ILE A 152 7.19 2.14 10.07
CA ILE A 152 7.06 3.58 9.81
C ILE A 152 6.52 3.83 8.41
N ILE A 153 7.10 3.19 7.38
CA ILE A 153 6.63 3.30 5.98
C ILE A 153 5.15 2.91 5.87
N LYS A 154 4.78 1.77 6.46
CA LYS A 154 3.39 1.26 6.42
C LYS A 154 2.43 2.15 7.21
N SER A 155 2.86 2.71 8.34
CA SER A 155 2.06 3.69 9.09
C SER A 155 1.82 4.97 8.30
N ALA A 156 2.85 5.47 7.61
CA ALA A 156 2.76 6.68 6.79
C ALA A 156 1.89 6.46 5.53
N ALA A 157 2.01 5.29 4.90
CA ALA A 157 1.31 4.94 3.67
C ALA A 157 -0.15 4.51 3.87
N HIS A 158 -0.54 4.17 5.10
CA HIS A 158 -1.89 3.66 5.38
C HIS A 158 -2.98 4.65 4.94
N GLN A 159 -3.98 4.12 4.26
CA GLN A 159 -5.22 4.80 3.89
C GLN A 159 -6.39 3.85 4.18
N GLU A 160 -7.57 4.39 4.45
CA GLU A 160 -8.75 3.59 4.80
C GLU A 160 -9.21 2.66 3.67
N ASP A 161 -9.03 3.10 2.43
CA ASP A 161 -9.31 2.33 1.22
C ASP A 161 -8.20 1.31 0.86
N ASN A 162 -7.07 1.34 1.58
CA ASN A 162 -5.98 0.38 1.43
C ASN A 162 -5.49 -0.14 2.79
N PRO A 163 -6.24 -1.03 3.45
CA PRO A 163 -5.94 -1.53 4.79
C PRO A 163 -4.71 -2.46 4.84
N HIS A 164 -4.18 -2.90 3.71
CA HIS A 164 -3.04 -3.81 3.66
C HIS A 164 -1.81 -3.28 4.39
N HIS A 165 -1.57 -1.97 4.33
CA HIS A 165 -0.45 -1.34 5.03
C HIS A 165 -0.53 -1.56 6.54
N TRP A 166 -1.72 -1.38 7.11
CA TRP A 166 -1.94 -1.61 8.54
C TRP A 166 -1.78 -3.07 8.93
N HIS A 167 -2.32 -3.99 8.13
CA HIS A 167 -2.17 -5.43 8.36
C HIS A 167 -0.70 -5.87 8.28
N ASP A 168 0.07 -5.33 7.32
CA ASP A 168 1.50 -5.61 7.20
C ASP A 168 2.26 -5.12 8.45
N ALA A 169 1.99 -3.90 8.92
CA ALA A 169 2.64 -3.34 10.10
C ALA A 169 2.28 -4.11 11.38
N LEU A 170 1.01 -4.49 11.57
CA LEU A 170 0.56 -5.29 12.71
C LEU A 170 1.24 -6.67 12.74
N ALA A 171 1.36 -7.32 11.59
CA ALA A 171 2.02 -8.61 11.50
C ALA A 171 3.51 -8.52 11.91
N VAL A 172 4.20 -7.45 11.52
CA VAL A 172 5.59 -7.22 11.93
C VAL A 172 5.68 -6.93 13.43
N LEU A 173 4.76 -6.16 13.99
CA LEU A 173 4.69 -5.90 15.44
C LEU A 173 4.51 -7.19 16.27
N THR A 174 3.82 -8.22 15.75
CA THR A 174 3.63 -9.49 16.46
C THR A 174 4.90 -10.30 16.63
N GLN A 175 5.95 -10.05 15.83
CA GLN A 175 7.21 -10.80 15.93
C GLN A 175 8.01 -10.47 17.20
N GLY A 176 7.75 -9.33 17.83
CA GLY A 176 8.27 -8.98 19.15
C GLY A 176 9.77 -8.68 19.26
N ASN A 177 10.54 -8.85 18.20
CA ASN A 177 11.99 -8.60 18.18
C ASN A 177 12.31 -7.28 17.48
N LEU A 178 11.88 -6.17 18.11
CA LEU A 178 12.01 -4.81 17.59
C LEU A 178 12.95 -3.98 18.47
N ASP A 179 13.72 -3.11 17.83
CA ASP A 179 14.41 -2.02 18.51
C ASP A 179 13.42 -0.87 18.73
N TRP A 180 12.82 -0.86 19.94
CA TRP A 180 11.80 0.12 20.31
C TRP A 180 12.34 1.55 20.40
N GLU A 181 13.60 1.73 20.74
CA GLU A 181 14.22 3.06 20.78
C GLU A 181 14.45 3.58 19.35
N TYR A 182 14.86 2.71 18.44
CA TYR A 182 14.98 3.05 17.03
C TYR A 182 13.61 3.34 16.42
N LEU A 183 12.60 2.51 16.69
CA LEU A 183 11.22 2.76 16.24
C LEU A 183 10.72 4.13 16.73
N LEU A 184 10.93 4.44 18.01
CA LEU A 184 10.54 5.73 18.60
C LEU A 184 11.24 6.90 17.89
N LYS A 185 12.53 6.77 17.60
CA LYS A 185 13.31 7.77 16.87
C LYS A 185 12.76 7.99 15.46
N ARG A 186 12.45 6.91 14.75
CA ARG A 186 11.91 6.95 13.39
C ARG A 186 10.45 7.43 13.33
N ALA A 187 9.69 7.26 14.40
CA ALA A 187 8.30 7.72 14.51
C ALA A 187 8.13 9.24 14.26
N ARG A 188 9.22 10.02 14.32
CA ARG A 188 9.23 11.47 13.99
C ARG A 188 8.62 11.79 12.62
N HIS A 189 8.69 10.88 11.65
CA HIS A 189 8.17 11.08 10.29
C HIS A 189 6.64 11.06 10.21
N CYS A 190 5.96 10.29 11.07
CA CYS A 190 4.50 10.23 11.13
C CYS A 190 4.00 9.89 12.57
N PRO A 191 4.32 10.72 13.56
CA PRO A 191 4.20 10.35 14.97
C PRO A 191 2.76 10.00 15.40
N ARG A 192 1.76 10.74 14.89
CA ARG A 192 0.34 10.45 15.20
C ARG A 192 -0.14 9.14 14.60
N ARG A 193 0.28 8.81 13.37
CA ARG A 193 -0.07 7.55 12.73
C ARG A 193 0.57 6.36 13.42
N VAL A 194 1.84 6.49 13.81
CA VAL A 194 2.53 5.45 14.60
C VAL A 194 1.87 5.28 15.95
N LEU A 195 1.55 6.36 16.67
CA LEU A 195 0.83 6.28 17.94
C LEU A 195 -0.51 5.55 17.79
N SER A 196 -1.28 5.89 16.78
CA SER A 196 -2.57 5.23 16.49
C SER A 196 -2.39 3.74 16.21
N LEU A 197 -1.39 3.36 15.41
CA LEU A 197 -1.07 1.95 15.13
C LEU A 197 -0.70 1.20 16.42
N LEU A 198 0.16 1.77 17.26
CA LEU A 198 0.62 1.11 18.50
C LEU A 198 -0.52 0.92 19.51
N ILE A 199 -1.41 1.91 19.66
CA ILE A 199 -2.61 1.79 20.51
C ILE A 199 -3.56 0.74 19.92
N TYR A 200 -3.77 0.75 18.61
CA TYR A 200 -4.59 -0.26 17.95
C TYR A 200 -4.01 -1.67 18.12
N ALA A 201 -2.68 -1.80 17.99
CA ALA A 201 -1.99 -3.07 18.20
C ALA A 201 -2.23 -3.60 19.64
N GLN A 202 -2.10 -2.75 20.67
CA GLN A 202 -2.41 -3.13 22.05
C GLN A 202 -3.88 -3.55 22.23
N SER A 203 -4.82 -2.89 21.56
CA SER A 203 -6.24 -3.25 21.63
C SER A 203 -6.55 -4.62 21.00
N ASN A 204 -5.59 -5.19 20.28
CA ASN A 204 -5.62 -6.53 19.70
C ASN A 204 -4.64 -7.49 20.41
N ASP A 205 -4.32 -7.21 21.66
CA ASP A 205 -3.46 -8.04 22.54
C ASP A 205 -2.02 -8.22 22.02
N ILE A 206 -1.55 -7.35 21.10
CA ILE A 206 -0.15 -7.32 20.68
C ILE A 206 0.66 -6.61 21.78
N ALA A 207 1.74 -7.25 22.23
CA ALA A 207 2.57 -6.75 23.31
C ALA A 207 3.40 -5.53 22.86
N ILE A 208 2.90 -4.33 23.14
CA ILE A 208 3.59 -3.05 22.92
C ILE A 208 3.99 -2.47 24.28
N PRO A 209 5.25 -2.03 24.48
CA PRO A 209 5.68 -1.42 25.73
C PRO A 209 4.90 -0.14 26.05
N ASN A 210 4.32 -0.05 27.25
CA ASN A 210 3.55 1.11 27.68
C ASN A 210 4.39 2.40 27.75
N ASP A 211 5.66 2.29 28.14
CA ASP A 211 6.58 3.42 28.19
C ASP A 211 6.87 4.00 26.79
N LEU A 212 6.91 3.16 25.77
CA LEU A 212 7.04 3.60 24.38
C LEU A 212 5.86 4.48 23.98
N ILE A 213 4.64 4.02 24.25
CA ILE A 213 3.41 4.79 23.93
C ILE A 213 3.42 6.11 24.71
N GLN A 214 3.79 6.10 25.97
CA GLN A 214 3.88 7.31 26.80
C GLN A 214 4.94 8.29 26.27
N LYS A 215 6.13 7.80 25.91
CA LYS A 215 7.19 8.63 25.31
C LYS A 215 6.71 9.28 24.00
N LEU A 216 6.08 8.50 23.13
CA LEU A 216 5.57 8.99 21.87
C LEU A 216 4.43 9.99 22.06
N TYR A 217 3.47 9.72 22.95
CA TYR A 217 2.41 10.64 23.32
C TYR A 217 2.97 11.97 23.82
N LYS A 218 3.91 11.96 24.75
CA LYS A 218 4.56 13.15 25.30
C LYS A 218 5.29 13.95 24.19
N SER A 219 5.97 13.25 23.28
CA SER A 219 6.65 13.89 22.16
C SER A 219 5.70 14.65 21.23
N ILE A 220 4.44 14.22 21.13
CA ILE A 220 3.42 14.81 20.26
C ILE A 220 2.66 15.96 20.95
N PHE A 221 2.30 15.79 22.24
CA PHE A 221 1.30 16.62 22.90
C PHE A 221 1.84 17.50 24.02
N GLU A 222 2.99 17.14 24.64
CA GLU A 222 3.54 17.86 25.79
C GLU A 222 4.69 18.83 25.43
N ARG A 223 5.11 18.94 24.17
CA ARG A 223 6.11 19.93 23.76
C ARG A 223 5.48 21.32 23.69
N PRO A 224 6.04 22.35 24.37
CA PRO A 224 5.43 23.70 24.43
C PRO A 224 5.35 24.45 23.10
N SER A 225 5.92 23.94 22.01
CA SER A 225 6.05 24.63 20.73
C SER A 225 5.67 23.79 19.51
N TYR A 226 4.97 22.66 19.70
CA TYR A 226 4.45 21.94 18.54
C TYR A 226 3.13 22.56 18.09
N SER A 227 3.19 23.72 17.44
CA SER A 227 2.27 23.97 16.35
C SER A 227 2.67 23.01 15.25
N PRO A 228 1.77 22.16 14.74
CA PRO A 228 2.06 21.43 13.52
C PRO A 228 2.35 22.48 12.45
N GLU A 229 3.63 22.75 12.14
CA GLU A 229 3.93 23.28 10.84
C GLU A 229 3.20 22.36 9.88
N PRO A 230 2.31 22.87 9.04
CA PRO A 230 1.71 22.03 8.04
C PRO A 230 2.88 21.56 7.18
N HIS A 231 3.37 20.32 7.44
CA HIS A 231 3.97 19.62 6.33
C HIS A 231 3.02 19.88 5.19
N THR A 232 3.52 20.25 4.04
CA THR A 232 2.76 20.52 2.83
C THR A 232 2.01 19.26 2.37
N ASN A 233 1.27 18.70 3.30
CA ASN A 233 0.16 17.80 3.06
C ASN A 233 -0.91 18.71 2.47
N PRO A 234 -1.40 18.47 1.25
CA PRO A 234 -2.49 19.25 0.68
C PRO A 234 -3.75 19.27 1.56
N TYR A 235 -3.76 18.48 2.63
CA TYR A 235 -4.82 18.46 3.65
C TYR A 235 -4.50 19.43 4.80
N LYS A 236 -4.56 20.76 4.55
CA LYS A 236 -4.61 21.76 5.61
C LYS A 236 -5.89 21.56 6.42
N LEU A 237 -5.76 20.95 7.59
CA LEU A 237 -6.76 21.08 8.66
C LEU A 237 -6.75 22.54 9.17
N GLU A 238 -7.48 23.44 8.52
CA GLU A 238 -7.86 24.66 9.18
C GLU A 238 -8.74 24.31 10.38
N LYS A 239 -8.41 24.93 11.53
CA LYS A 239 -9.09 24.73 12.81
C LYS A 239 -10.60 24.54 12.66
N ILE A 240 -11.07 23.34 12.94
CA ILE A 240 -12.48 23.09 13.19
C ILE A 240 -12.81 23.85 14.48
N LYS A 241 -13.43 25.02 14.36
CA LYS A 241 -14.11 25.64 15.48
C LYS A 241 -15.29 24.75 15.81
N THR A 242 -15.20 24.09 16.96
CA THR A 242 -16.28 23.31 17.58
C THR A 242 -17.43 24.27 17.92
N THR A 243 -18.34 24.47 17.00
CA THR A 243 -19.67 24.97 17.29
C THR A 243 -20.61 24.24 16.32
N CYS A 244 -21.64 23.60 16.84
CA CYS A 244 -22.68 22.88 16.09
C CYS A 244 -23.24 23.74 14.96
N GLY A 245 -22.71 23.51 13.77
CA GLY A 245 -23.05 24.15 12.52
C GLY A 245 -22.03 23.69 11.53
N LEU A 246 -22.18 22.44 11.04
CA LEU A 246 -21.37 21.88 9.97
C LEU A 246 -21.54 22.74 8.72
N ASN A 247 -20.57 23.65 8.52
CA ASN A 247 -20.43 24.29 7.23
C ASN A 247 -19.76 23.27 6.30
N LEU A 248 -20.56 22.64 5.44
CA LEU A 248 -20.18 21.59 4.49
C LEU A 248 -19.13 22.06 3.46
N GLU A 249 -18.73 23.31 3.46
CA GLU A 249 -17.75 23.86 2.52
C GLU A 249 -16.28 23.47 2.80
N LYS A 250 -15.99 22.72 3.87
CA LYS A 250 -14.61 22.36 4.26
C LYS A 250 -14.47 20.96 4.85
N VAL A 251 -15.17 19.98 4.28
CA VAL A 251 -14.93 18.57 4.62
C VAL A 251 -13.59 18.14 4.01
N PRO A 252 -12.66 17.56 4.79
CA PRO A 252 -11.39 17.06 4.23
C PRO A 252 -11.65 16.09 3.08
N ASN A 253 -10.86 16.19 2.00
CA ASN A 253 -11.04 15.39 0.78
C ASN A 253 -11.10 13.88 1.04
N ILE A 254 -10.45 13.39 2.10
CA ILE A 254 -10.48 11.98 2.48
C ILE A 254 -11.88 11.55 2.95
N TYR A 255 -12.61 12.39 3.70
CA TYR A 255 -13.97 12.10 4.11
C TYR A 255 -14.94 12.21 2.95
N LEU A 256 -14.73 13.19 2.06
CA LEU A 256 -15.49 13.31 0.81
C LEU A 256 -15.29 12.08 -0.08
N LYS A 257 -14.04 11.60 -0.21
CA LYS A 257 -13.74 10.37 -0.94
C LYS A 257 -14.46 9.18 -0.31
N GLY A 258 -14.41 9.02 1.01
CA GLY A 258 -15.12 7.95 1.73
C GLY A 258 -16.64 8.00 1.50
N GLN A 259 -17.26 9.17 1.64
CA GLN A 259 -18.70 9.36 1.39
C GLN A 259 -19.08 9.06 -0.06
N ILE A 260 -18.28 9.50 -1.02
CA ILE A 260 -18.51 9.21 -2.44
C ILE A 260 -18.40 7.71 -2.68
N MET A 261 -17.35 7.04 -2.19
CA MET A 261 -17.18 5.60 -2.36
C MET A 261 -18.32 4.80 -1.72
N GLU A 262 -18.73 5.15 -0.50
CA GLU A 262 -19.87 4.52 0.18
C GLU A 262 -21.17 4.69 -0.64
N ALA A 263 -21.44 5.89 -1.13
CA ALA A 263 -22.63 6.15 -1.94
C ALA A 263 -22.60 5.40 -3.29
N LEU A 264 -21.43 5.28 -3.94
CA LEU A 264 -21.28 4.52 -5.18
C LEU A 264 -21.50 3.02 -4.96
N THR A 265 -21.01 2.46 -3.84
CA THR A 265 -21.16 1.04 -3.52
C THR A 265 -22.58 0.67 -3.03
N THR A 266 -23.31 1.62 -2.47
CA THR A 266 -24.68 1.42 -1.97
C THR A 266 -25.76 1.75 -2.98
N ASP A 267 -25.44 2.45 -4.08
CA ASP A 267 -26.42 2.73 -5.15
C ASP A 267 -26.68 1.47 -5.97
N GLU A 268 -27.92 0.98 -5.95
CA GLU A 268 -28.36 -0.28 -6.61
C GLU A 268 -28.07 -0.32 -8.11
N ARG A 269 -27.92 0.84 -8.76
CA ARG A 269 -27.63 0.92 -10.20
C ARG A 269 -26.14 0.70 -10.50
N ILE A 270 -25.26 0.97 -9.52
CA ILE A 270 -23.82 0.96 -9.71
C ILE A 270 -23.23 -0.33 -9.14
N ALA A 271 -23.37 -0.59 -7.84
CA ALA A 271 -22.95 -1.78 -7.09
C ALA A 271 -21.58 -2.39 -7.51
N GLU A 272 -20.69 -1.61 -8.14
CA GLU A 272 -19.44 -2.04 -8.75
C GLU A 272 -18.25 -1.73 -7.84
N HIS A 273 -17.32 -2.67 -7.77
CA HIS A 273 -16.12 -2.57 -6.93
C HIS A 273 -14.88 -2.00 -7.65
N ASP A 274 -14.91 -1.91 -8.98
CA ASP A 274 -13.75 -1.47 -9.79
C ASP A 274 -13.74 0.05 -10.07
N ILE A 275 -14.37 0.85 -9.21
CA ILE A 275 -14.40 2.31 -9.33
C ILE A 275 -13.42 2.92 -8.32
N SER A 276 -12.53 3.78 -8.79
CA SER A 276 -11.63 4.57 -7.96
C SER A 276 -11.97 6.06 -8.06
N VAL A 277 -11.91 6.76 -6.93
CA VAL A 277 -12.23 8.18 -6.82
C VAL A 277 -11.04 8.95 -6.28
N VAL A 278 -10.70 10.05 -6.94
CA VAL A 278 -9.72 11.02 -6.48
C VAL A 278 -10.41 12.36 -6.31
N VAL A 279 -10.35 12.94 -5.12
CA VAL A 279 -10.94 14.22 -4.77
C VAL A 279 -9.84 15.26 -4.59
N SER A 280 -9.94 16.37 -5.28
CA SER A 280 -9.09 17.55 -5.11
C SER A 280 -9.92 18.76 -4.64
N GLU A 281 -9.28 19.90 -4.42
CA GLU A 281 -9.98 21.12 -3.98
C GLU A 281 -10.99 21.67 -5.02
N SER A 282 -10.80 21.34 -6.30
CA SER A 282 -11.61 21.88 -7.39
C SER A 282 -12.38 20.83 -8.19
N GLU A 283 -11.99 19.56 -8.11
CA GLU A 283 -12.55 18.51 -8.97
C GLU A 283 -12.58 17.14 -8.30
N VAL A 284 -13.49 16.30 -8.79
CA VAL A 284 -13.52 14.86 -8.49
C VAL A 284 -13.27 14.11 -9.78
N VAL A 285 -12.22 13.29 -9.79
CA VAL A 285 -11.88 12.39 -10.92
C VAL A 285 -12.30 10.99 -10.56
N VAL A 286 -13.11 10.35 -11.41
CA VAL A 286 -13.56 8.96 -11.23
C VAL A 286 -13.01 8.13 -12.36
N LYS A 287 -12.40 6.99 -12.02
CA LYS A 287 -11.84 6.03 -12.97
C LYS A 287 -12.33 4.63 -12.64
N GLY A 288 -12.32 3.75 -13.63
CA GLY A 288 -12.70 2.36 -13.47
C GLY A 288 -13.50 1.86 -14.65
N GLU A 289 -14.22 0.75 -14.44
CA GLU A 289 -15.02 0.11 -15.48
C GLU A 289 -16.43 -0.17 -14.96
N VAL A 290 -17.41 0.00 -15.84
CA VAL A 290 -18.82 -0.37 -15.61
C VAL A 290 -19.38 -1.10 -16.83
N PHE A 291 -20.52 -1.78 -16.72
CA PHE A 291 -21.08 -2.57 -17.81
C PHE A 291 -21.99 -1.78 -18.74
N THR A 292 -22.57 -0.68 -18.29
CA THR A 292 -23.59 0.06 -19.06
C THR A 292 -23.37 1.57 -19.02
N GLU A 293 -23.84 2.26 -20.07
CA GLU A 293 -23.86 3.73 -20.11
C GLU A 293 -24.78 4.32 -19.02
N GLU A 294 -25.77 3.57 -18.56
CA GLU A 294 -26.64 3.97 -17.47
C GLU A 294 -25.89 4.00 -16.15
N GLN A 295 -25.08 2.96 -15.86
CA GLN A 295 -24.20 2.93 -14.70
C GLN A 295 -23.19 4.09 -14.73
N LYS A 296 -22.57 4.34 -15.88
CA LYS A 296 -21.63 5.46 -16.05
C LYS A 296 -22.28 6.81 -15.75
N ARG A 297 -23.53 7.03 -16.18
CA ARG A 297 -24.29 8.24 -15.85
C ARG A 297 -24.64 8.31 -14.37
N ALA A 298 -25.06 7.18 -13.79
CA ALA A 298 -25.40 7.09 -12.38
C ALA A 298 -24.21 7.45 -11.48
N VAL A 299 -22.99 7.07 -11.84
CA VAL A 299 -21.76 7.47 -11.13
C VAL A 299 -21.66 9.00 -11.02
N SER A 300 -21.84 9.72 -12.12
CA SER A 300 -21.82 11.20 -12.09
C SER A 300 -22.95 11.80 -11.27
N GLU A 301 -24.16 11.24 -11.35
CA GLU A 301 -25.32 11.71 -10.60
C GLU A 301 -25.14 11.53 -9.08
N VAL A 302 -24.62 10.37 -8.66
CA VAL A 302 -24.37 10.08 -7.24
C VAL A 302 -23.33 11.05 -6.68
N ILE A 303 -22.23 11.26 -7.40
CA ILE A 303 -21.19 12.18 -6.97
C ILE A 303 -21.70 13.61 -6.90
N HIS A 304 -22.45 14.05 -7.91
CA HIS A 304 -23.00 15.41 -7.93
C HIS A 304 -23.95 15.72 -6.76
N LYS A 305 -24.68 14.70 -6.25
CA LYS A 305 -25.52 14.85 -5.05
C LYS A 305 -24.70 15.14 -3.79
N ILE A 306 -23.47 14.61 -3.72
CA ILE A 306 -22.59 14.74 -2.55
C ILE A 306 -21.78 16.03 -2.63
N VAL A 307 -21.26 16.33 -3.81
CA VAL A 307 -20.35 17.47 -4.07
C VAL A 307 -20.81 18.32 -5.26
N PRO A 308 -21.94 19.02 -5.13
CA PRO A 308 -22.53 19.77 -6.25
C PRO A 308 -21.68 20.96 -6.72
N SER A 309 -20.71 21.40 -5.91
CA SER A 309 -19.84 22.54 -6.19
C SER A 309 -18.51 22.16 -6.88
N LEU A 310 -18.17 20.87 -6.97
CA LEU A 310 -16.94 20.42 -7.60
C LEU A 310 -17.14 19.98 -9.05
N GLU A 311 -16.13 20.20 -9.89
CA GLU A 311 -16.12 19.66 -11.26
C GLU A 311 -15.99 18.14 -11.21
N ILE A 312 -16.85 17.41 -11.91
CA ILE A 312 -16.80 15.94 -11.95
C ILE A 312 -16.22 15.48 -13.29
N ARG A 313 -15.04 14.85 -13.25
CA ARG A 313 -14.43 14.21 -14.41
C ARG A 313 -14.67 12.71 -14.36
N ASN A 314 -15.71 12.27 -15.02
CA ASN A 314 -16.04 10.85 -15.14
C ASN A 314 -15.24 10.19 -16.27
N GLN A 315 -14.16 9.50 -15.90
CA GLN A 315 -13.26 8.73 -16.78
C GLN A 315 -13.52 7.22 -16.69
N VAL A 316 -14.73 6.83 -16.29
CA VAL A 316 -15.14 5.42 -16.24
C VAL A 316 -15.34 4.90 -17.64
N ASN A 317 -14.79 3.72 -17.95
CA ASN A 317 -14.90 3.03 -19.22
C ASN A 317 -16.02 1.99 -19.19
N LEU A 318 -16.53 1.63 -20.37
CA LEU A 318 -17.42 0.49 -20.51
C LEU A 318 -16.63 -0.79 -20.65
N ARG A 319 -16.95 -1.78 -19.81
CA ARG A 319 -16.38 -3.13 -19.93
C ARG A 319 -17.04 -3.87 -21.06
N ILE A 320 -16.29 -4.18 -22.12
CA ILE A 320 -16.77 -5.00 -23.22
C ILE A 320 -16.66 -6.46 -22.78
N LEU A 321 -17.81 -7.09 -22.52
CA LEU A 321 -17.89 -8.54 -22.34
C LEU A 321 -17.71 -9.20 -23.71
N SER A 322 -16.53 -9.72 -24.01
CA SER A 322 -16.36 -10.64 -25.12
C SER A 322 -17.08 -11.94 -24.77
N PRO A 323 -17.94 -12.46 -25.64
CA PRO A 323 -18.52 -13.79 -25.40
C PRO A 323 -17.39 -14.82 -25.29
N PRO A 324 -17.51 -15.86 -24.42
CA PRO A 324 -16.51 -16.89 -24.31
C PRO A 324 -16.31 -17.55 -25.68
N GLU A 325 -15.06 -17.62 -26.14
CA GLU A 325 -14.71 -18.40 -27.32
C GLU A 325 -14.93 -19.88 -27.01
N GLY A 326 -15.94 -20.47 -27.60
CA GLY A 326 -16.24 -21.91 -27.53
C GLY A 326 -17.60 -22.20 -26.90
N SER A 327 -18.66 -22.19 -27.71
CA SER A 327 -19.89 -22.91 -27.40
C SER A 327 -19.64 -24.40 -27.58
N GLU A 328 -19.42 -25.14 -26.49
CA GLU A 328 -19.63 -26.58 -26.54
C GLU A 328 -21.14 -26.84 -26.70
N ALA A 329 -21.51 -27.34 -27.88
CA ALA A 329 -22.85 -27.86 -28.10
C ALA A 329 -23.06 -29.09 -27.19
N ILE A 330 -23.95 -28.93 -26.22
CA ILE A 330 -24.45 -30.07 -25.43
C ILE A 330 -25.36 -30.87 -26.38
N THR A 331 -24.88 -32.00 -26.84
CA THR A 331 -25.68 -33.06 -27.50
C THR A 331 -26.21 -34.02 -26.44
#